data_1b42742def66458e76571e1d26119c03
#
_entry.id   1b42742def66458e76571e1d26119c03
#
_cell.length_a   1.000
_cell.length_b   1.000
_cell.length_c   1.000
_cell.angle_alpha   90.00
_cell.angle_beta   90.00
_cell.angle_gamma   90.00
#
_symmetry.space_group_name_H-M   'P 1'
#
loop_
_entity.id
_entity.type
_entity.pdbx_description
1 polymer ?
#
loop_
_entity_poly.entity_id
_entity_poly.type
_entity_poly.pdbx_seq_one_letter_code
_entity_poly.pdbx_strand_id
1 'polypeptide(L)'
;RETVLEAGDLITHVTLPAPLEGSRSLYLKLRDRASYEFALASAAVVVKVVDGRIAHARVALGGVGTRPWHSTEAEAELHDATPDAATFARAADAALADMSTVTDTLLSVIGQPQARIDGPLKVSGAATYTSDVDLPDLLHAVPVCSTIASGRITSLEFANAQSMPGVHAVLHRGNIGRFYRISGNSMDTGFVDEQRPPFEDDVIRYYGQYVAVVIADTFEAASAAAAAVKVGYEVAAHDVSAELGSSDAASNVESERGDAARAYDSAPVKLDATYVTPVETHNPIELHATVAHWDGEGYTFYETSQAVSNHQGTLMQMLGLPKEKVRVISRFLGSGFGGKLWMWPHSLLAAAATRHTGRPVKLVINRKMMFQNVGHRPVTQQRMRLSADRDGKLTSIRHEYMNHTAIADDYQETCGEITPFLYSVPNLRVASGLVKRHVGSPTAMRGPGAVPGLYALESAMNELARELNIDPVELRLRNEPRVDESTGLPFSSRHLVECLRTGADKFGWAQRTPAVGSMKRDGLT
;
A
#
# COMPACT_ATOMS: atom_id res chain seq x y z
N ARG A 1 1.45 -12.98 34.10
CA ARG A 1 2.60 -12.08 33.79
C ARG A 1 3.30 -12.66 32.56
N GLU A 2 3.35 -11.95 31.47
CA GLU A 2 3.92 -12.44 30.20
C GLU A 2 5.46 -12.33 30.18
N THR A 3 6.02 -11.48 31.01
CA THR A 3 7.47 -11.32 31.20
C THR A 3 7.82 -11.17 32.67
N VAL A 4 9.08 -11.34 33.04
CA VAL A 4 9.62 -11.05 34.38
C VAL A 4 9.98 -9.58 34.54
N LEU A 5 9.86 -8.77 33.49
CA LEU A 5 10.21 -7.34 33.49
C LEU A 5 9.24 -6.53 34.33
N GLU A 6 9.75 -5.52 35.01
CA GLU A 6 8.97 -4.51 35.73
C GLU A 6 8.89 -3.19 34.95
N ALA A 7 8.02 -2.29 35.38
CA ALA A 7 7.92 -0.99 34.71
C ALA A 7 9.23 -0.22 34.87
N GLY A 8 9.85 0.12 33.76
CA GLY A 8 11.15 0.79 33.70
C GLY A 8 12.35 -0.13 33.41
N ASP A 9 12.14 -1.43 33.37
CA ASP A 9 13.22 -2.36 32.97
C ASP A 9 13.54 -2.23 31.49
N LEU A 10 14.84 -2.28 31.18
CA LEU A 10 15.36 -2.26 29.81
C LEU A 10 16.13 -3.54 29.54
N ILE A 11 15.75 -4.26 28.48
CA ILE A 11 16.54 -5.39 27.98
C ILE A 11 17.77 -4.84 27.28
N THR A 12 18.94 -5.00 27.88
CA THR A 12 20.22 -4.54 27.31
C THR A 12 20.92 -5.61 26.47
N HIS A 13 20.68 -6.88 26.76
CA HIS A 13 21.33 -8.00 26.08
C HIS A 13 20.38 -9.20 26.00
N VAL A 14 20.48 -9.96 24.91
CA VAL A 14 19.89 -11.29 24.75
C VAL A 14 21.05 -12.25 24.50
N THR A 15 21.24 -13.21 25.41
CA THR A 15 22.28 -14.25 25.25
C THR A 15 21.66 -15.47 24.60
N LEU A 16 22.13 -15.84 23.42
CA LEU A 16 21.72 -17.07 22.75
C LEU A 16 22.75 -18.18 23.10
N PRO A 17 22.29 -19.39 23.44
CA PRO A 17 23.18 -20.53 23.59
C PRO A 17 23.84 -20.87 22.25
N ALA A 18 25.01 -21.51 22.30
CA ALA A 18 25.64 -22.02 21.09
C ALA A 18 24.70 -23.00 20.35
N PRO A 19 24.67 -22.97 19.01
CA PRO A 19 23.90 -23.93 18.24
C PRO A 19 24.25 -25.36 18.60
N LEU A 20 23.26 -26.25 18.71
CA LEU A 20 23.47 -27.66 18.97
C LEU A 20 24.22 -28.29 17.79
N GLU A 21 25.43 -28.80 18.02
CA GLU A 21 26.27 -29.37 16.98
C GLU A 21 25.55 -30.51 16.23
N GLY A 22 25.57 -30.47 14.89
CA GLY A 22 24.91 -31.43 14.02
C GLY A 22 23.37 -31.26 13.91
N SER A 23 22.81 -30.19 14.49
CA SER A 23 21.39 -29.87 14.29
C SER A 23 21.16 -29.12 12.98
N ARG A 24 19.90 -29.21 12.47
CA ARG A 24 19.37 -28.37 11.39
C ARG A 24 18.23 -27.54 11.93
N SER A 25 18.16 -26.29 11.54
CA SER A 25 17.07 -25.39 11.92
C SER A 25 16.41 -24.80 10.69
N LEU A 26 15.10 -24.57 10.78
CA LEU A 26 14.29 -23.93 9.77
C LEU A 26 13.32 -22.97 10.46
N TYR A 27 13.15 -21.79 9.86
CA TYR A 27 12.11 -20.86 10.22
C TYR A 27 11.19 -20.63 9.00
N LEU A 28 9.92 -20.95 9.17
CA LEU A 28 8.88 -20.71 8.18
C LEU A 28 7.92 -19.65 8.69
N LYS A 29 7.52 -18.77 7.79
CA LYS A 29 6.60 -17.67 8.07
C LYS A 29 5.46 -17.71 7.06
N LEU A 30 4.24 -17.94 7.53
CA LEU A 30 3.03 -17.78 6.73
C LEU A 30 2.65 -16.30 6.72
N ARG A 31 2.48 -15.73 5.54
CA ARG A 31 2.14 -14.31 5.31
C ARG A 31 0.94 -14.23 4.37
N ASP A 32 0.14 -13.20 4.57
CA ASP A 32 -0.96 -12.86 3.66
C ASP A 32 -0.44 -12.17 2.39
N ARG A 33 0.74 -11.50 2.50
CA ARG A 33 1.41 -10.80 1.40
C ARG A 33 2.91 -11.11 1.39
N ALA A 34 3.52 -10.96 0.21
CA ALA A 34 4.96 -11.20 0.03
C ALA A 34 5.85 -10.20 0.80
N SER A 35 5.33 -9.07 1.29
CA SER A 35 6.12 -8.01 1.94
C SER A 35 5.45 -7.39 3.16
N TYR A 36 6.28 -7.02 4.16
CA TYR A 36 5.99 -6.14 5.31
C TYR A 36 4.84 -6.51 6.24
N GLU A 37 4.50 -7.78 6.40
CA GLU A 37 3.52 -8.19 7.40
C GLU A 37 4.14 -8.97 8.56
N PHE A 38 3.55 -8.78 9.76
CA PHE A 38 3.68 -9.75 10.82
C PHE A 38 3.21 -11.11 10.30
N ALA A 39 3.86 -12.19 10.73
CA ALA A 39 3.39 -13.52 10.36
C ALA A 39 1.96 -13.70 10.86
N LEU A 40 1.05 -14.19 10.00
CA LEU A 40 -0.21 -14.76 10.45
C LEU A 40 0.08 -15.94 11.39
N ALA A 41 1.05 -16.76 10.98
CA ALA A 41 1.65 -17.79 11.81
C ALA A 41 3.10 -17.99 11.39
N SER A 42 3.95 -18.45 12.30
CA SER A 42 5.32 -18.85 11.98
C SER A 42 5.70 -20.08 12.78
N ALA A 43 6.62 -20.86 12.24
CA ALA A 43 7.20 -22.00 12.94
C ALA A 43 8.72 -21.93 12.88
N ALA A 44 9.36 -22.03 14.03
CA ALA A 44 10.80 -22.21 14.18
C ALA A 44 11.05 -23.63 14.68
N VAL A 45 11.79 -24.42 13.92
CA VAL A 45 12.03 -25.82 14.23
C VAL A 45 13.53 -26.08 14.23
N VAL A 46 14.03 -26.78 15.26
CA VAL A 46 15.40 -27.31 15.32
C VAL A 46 15.31 -28.83 15.50
N VAL A 47 16.04 -29.59 14.67
CA VAL A 47 16.08 -31.04 14.74
C VAL A 47 17.52 -31.53 14.65
N LYS A 48 17.88 -32.52 15.48
CA LYS A 48 19.10 -33.29 15.37
C LYS A 48 18.77 -34.76 15.21
N VAL A 49 19.30 -35.37 14.16
CA VAL A 49 19.14 -36.80 13.87
C VAL A 49 20.45 -37.53 14.19
N VAL A 50 20.33 -38.64 14.92
CA VAL A 50 21.45 -39.54 15.25
C VAL A 50 20.97 -40.94 14.94
N ASP A 51 21.78 -41.74 14.25
CA ASP A 51 21.45 -43.13 13.87
C ASP A 51 20.08 -43.34 13.23
N GLY A 52 19.65 -42.35 12.39
CA GLY A 52 18.37 -42.41 11.69
C GLY A 52 17.14 -42.05 12.54
N ARG A 53 17.34 -41.61 13.79
CA ARG A 53 16.25 -41.18 14.69
C ARG A 53 16.45 -39.74 15.16
N ILE A 54 15.34 -39.07 15.47
CA ILE A 54 15.35 -37.70 15.99
C ILE A 54 15.76 -37.71 17.46
N ALA A 55 17.03 -37.44 17.71
CA ALA A 55 17.60 -37.40 19.06
C ALA A 55 17.31 -36.09 19.82
N HIS A 56 16.97 -35.01 19.09
CA HIS A 56 16.60 -33.74 19.69
C HIS A 56 15.69 -32.96 18.74
N ALA A 57 14.65 -32.38 19.28
CA ALA A 57 13.75 -31.47 18.56
C ALA A 57 13.38 -30.27 19.43
N ARG A 58 13.19 -29.11 18.81
CA ARG A 58 12.56 -27.94 19.41
C ARG A 58 11.59 -27.35 18.40
N VAL A 59 10.38 -27.07 18.85
CA VAL A 59 9.32 -26.51 18.04
C VAL A 59 8.73 -25.28 18.74
N ALA A 60 8.82 -24.15 18.08
CA ALA A 60 8.21 -22.92 18.55
C ALA A 60 7.33 -22.30 17.45
N LEU A 61 6.10 -21.93 17.81
CA LEU A 61 5.15 -21.27 16.93
C LEU A 61 5.04 -19.79 17.31
N GLY A 62 4.94 -18.92 16.30
CA GLY A 62 4.70 -17.49 16.47
C GLY A 62 3.42 -17.07 15.74
N GLY A 63 2.79 -15.98 16.19
CA GLY A 63 1.52 -15.51 15.64
C GLY A 63 0.29 -16.29 16.11
N VAL A 64 0.47 -17.36 16.86
CA VAL A 64 -0.61 -18.24 17.35
C VAL A 64 -1.06 -17.93 18.78
N GLY A 65 -0.43 -16.96 19.43
CA GLY A 65 -0.75 -16.53 20.79
C GLY A 65 -0.03 -15.22 21.15
N THR A 66 -0.22 -14.73 22.39
CA THR A 66 0.37 -13.48 22.90
C THR A 66 1.89 -13.53 23.09
N ARG A 67 2.45 -14.71 23.07
CA ARG A 67 3.89 -14.96 23.14
C ARG A 67 4.25 -16.12 22.20
N PRO A 68 5.53 -16.26 21.80
CA PRO A 68 5.99 -17.45 21.09
C PRO A 68 5.59 -18.71 21.84
N TRP A 69 4.90 -19.61 21.15
CA TRP A 69 4.38 -20.85 21.70
C TRP A 69 5.44 -21.94 21.55
N HIS A 70 5.95 -22.48 22.67
CA HIS A 70 6.84 -23.62 22.67
C HIS A 70 5.99 -24.89 22.79
N SER A 71 5.95 -25.73 21.75
CA SER A 71 5.13 -26.93 21.74
C SER A 71 5.91 -28.15 22.21
N THR A 72 5.70 -28.50 23.46
CA THR A 72 6.23 -29.73 24.08
C THR A 72 5.55 -30.98 23.53
N GLU A 73 4.31 -30.86 23.10
CA GLU A 73 3.49 -31.93 22.50
C GLU A 73 4.08 -32.36 21.15
N ALA A 74 4.41 -31.38 20.29
CA ALA A 74 5.08 -31.64 19.01
C ALA A 74 6.48 -32.25 19.22
N GLU A 75 7.23 -31.77 20.21
CA GLU A 75 8.55 -32.31 20.55
C GLU A 75 8.48 -33.76 21.03
N ALA A 76 7.45 -34.11 21.80
CA ALA A 76 7.20 -35.47 22.26
C ALA A 76 6.94 -36.44 21.10
N GLU A 77 6.16 -36.03 20.10
CA GLU A 77 5.90 -36.82 18.88
C GLU A 77 7.16 -37.03 18.02
N LEU A 78 8.10 -36.06 18.09
CA LEU A 78 9.35 -36.13 17.34
C LEU A 78 10.44 -36.94 18.06
N HIS A 79 10.39 -37.06 19.38
CA HIS A 79 11.45 -37.70 20.17
C HIS A 79 11.60 -39.18 19.83
N ASP A 80 12.80 -39.61 19.48
CA ASP A 80 13.16 -40.97 19.07
C ASP A 80 12.39 -41.53 17.87
N ALA A 81 11.69 -40.66 17.11
CA ALA A 81 10.92 -41.02 15.93
C ALA A 81 11.80 -41.03 14.66
N THR A 82 11.34 -41.73 13.63
CA THR A 82 11.96 -41.68 12.30
C THR A 82 11.65 -40.32 11.65
N PRO A 83 12.63 -39.62 11.05
CA PRO A 83 12.40 -38.33 10.40
C PRO A 83 11.74 -38.49 9.03
N ASP A 84 10.46 -38.84 9.01
CA ASP A 84 9.64 -39.02 7.82
C ASP A 84 8.40 -38.10 7.82
N ALA A 85 7.74 -38.01 6.66
CA ALA A 85 6.60 -37.13 6.48
C ALA A 85 5.43 -37.44 7.43
N ALA A 86 5.21 -38.70 7.78
CA ALA A 86 4.13 -39.10 8.68
C ALA A 86 4.40 -38.66 10.12
N THR A 87 5.65 -38.77 10.57
CA THR A 87 6.09 -38.28 11.88
C THR A 87 5.96 -36.75 11.98
N PHE A 88 6.38 -36.03 10.93
CA PHE A 88 6.26 -34.57 10.93
C PHE A 88 4.80 -34.10 10.86
N ALA A 89 3.92 -34.82 10.17
CA ALA A 89 2.48 -34.54 10.17
C ALA A 89 1.86 -34.71 11.57
N ARG A 90 2.14 -35.83 12.26
CA ARG A 90 1.66 -36.02 13.64
C ARG A 90 2.15 -34.94 14.59
N ALA A 91 3.43 -34.57 14.49
CA ALA A 91 3.99 -33.50 15.30
C ALA A 91 3.33 -32.13 15.02
N ALA A 92 2.98 -31.85 13.75
CA ALA A 92 2.26 -30.63 13.38
C ALA A 92 0.84 -30.63 13.95
N ASP A 93 0.12 -31.75 13.89
CA ASP A 93 -1.20 -31.91 14.50
C ASP A 93 -1.15 -31.76 16.02
N ALA A 94 -0.15 -32.37 16.67
CA ALA A 94 0.07 -32.26 18.11
C ALA A 94 0.41 -30.81 18.53
N ALA A 95 1.17 -30.08 17.70
CA ALA A 95 1.50 -28.69 17.97
C ALA A 95 0.28 -27.77 18.07
N LEU A 96 -0.80 -28.15 17.42
CA LEU A 96 -2.05 -27.39 17.33
C LEU A 96 -3.17 -27.94 18.26
N ALA A 97 -2.97 -29.11 18.86
CA ALA A 97 -4.01 -29.81 19.63
C ALA A 97 -4.54 -29.00 20.83
N ASP A 98 -3.69 -28.22 21.48
CA ASP A 98 -4.06 -27.38 22.63
C ASP A 98 -4.53 -25.95 22.25
N MET A 99 -4.51 -25.60 20.98
CA MET A 99 -4.87 -24.25 20.52
C MET A 99 -6.38 -23.95 20.61
N SER A 100 -7.22 -24.99 20.70
CA SER A 100 -8.68 -24.82 20.88
C SER A 100 -9.05 -24.19 22.24
N THR A 101 -8.14 -24.19 23.20
CA THR A 101 -8.36 -23.65 24.56
C THR A 101 -7.98 -22.17 24.68
N VAL A 102 -7.26 -21.60 23.69
CA VAL A 102 -6.83 -20.18 23.73
C VAL A 102 -7.95 -19.21 23.36
N THR A 103 -9.02 -19.68 22.70
CA THR A 103 -10.12 -18.82 22.23
C THR A 103 -11.07 -18.38 23.35
N ASP A 104 -11.10 -19.06 24.50
CA ASP A 104 -11.99 -18.73 25.62
C ASP A 104 -11.30 -18.01 26.79
N THR A 105 -9.99 -17.86 26.74
CA THR A 105 -9.25 -17.08 27.76
C THR A 105 -9.25 -15.62 27.38
N LEU A 106 -9.78 -14.76 28.23
CA LEU A 106 -9.62 -13.30 28.12
C LEU A 106 -8.13 -12.98 28.09
N LEU A 107 -7.62 -12.70 26.90
CA LEU A 107 -6.25 -12.29 26.70
C LEU A 107 -5.98 -10.99 27.43
N SER A 108 -4.85 -10.87 28.11
CA SER A 108 -4.53 -9.69 28.95
C SER A 108 -4.27 -8.42 28.13
N VAL A 109 -4.01 -8.56 26.85
CA VAL A 109 -3.69 -7.45 25.91
C VAL A 109 -4.57 -7.48 24.67
N ILE A 110 -4.60 -8.63 23.97
CA ILE A 110 -5.38 -8.76 22.73
C ILE A 110 -6.89 -8.72 23.07
N GLY A 111 -7.63 -7.88 22.33
CA GLY A 111 -9.07 -7.67 22.57
C GLY A 111 -9.40 -6.79 23.78
N GLN A 112 -8.40 -6.32 24.53
CA GLN A 112 -8.62 -5.37 25.63
C GLN A 112 -8.57 -3.92 25.11
N PRO A 113 -9.31 -2.97 25.74
CA PRO A 113 -9.30 -1.56 25.37
C PRO A 113 -8.01 -0.86 25.86
N GLN A 114 -6.87 -1.26 25.31
CA GLN A 114 -5.57 -0.67 25.65
C GLN A 114 -5.44 0.73 25.05
N ALA A 115 -5.08 1.70 25.89
CA ALA A 115 -4.77 3.04 25.42
C ALA A 115 -3.46 3.03 24.58
N ARG A 116 -3.44 3.81 23.51
CA ARG A 116 -2.22 3.98 22.71
C ARG A 116 -1.13 4.65 23.55
N ILE A 117 0.09 4.12 23.49
CA ILE A 117 1.26 4.68 24.19
C ILE A 117 1.54 6.12 23.77
N ASP A 118 1.36 6.45 22.48
CA ASP A 118 1.58 7.77 21.90
C ASP A 118 0.34 8.69 21.96
N GLY A 119 -0.78 8.19 22.47
CA GLY A 119 -2.05 8.92 22.57
C GLY A 119 -1.95 10.24 23.33
N PRO A 120 -1.40 10.27 24.55
CA PRO A 120 -1.25 11.50 25.33
C PRO A 120 -0.45 12.58 24.61
N LEU A 121 0.64 12.22 23.92
CA LEU A 121 1.45 13.16 23.15
C LEU A 121 0.65 13.77 21.98
N LYS A 122 -0.18 12.96 21.31
CA LYS A 122 -0.98 13.42 20.17
C LYS A 122 -2.12 14.35 20.58
N VAL A 123 -2.85 14.00 21.62
CA VAL A 123 -4.01 14.81 22.05
C VAL A 123 -3.61 16.09 22.79
N SER A 124 -2.40 16.14 23.38
CA SER A 124 -1.85 17.35 24.03
C SER A 124 -1.11 18.29 23.06
N GLY A 125 -0.91 17.89 21.80
CA GLY A 125 -0.10 18.64 20.83
C GLY A 125 1.41 18.54 21.07
N ALA A 126 1.87 17.64 21.96
CA ALA A 126 3.30 17.42 22.23
C ALA A 126 3.98 16.46 21.26
N ALA A 127 3.23 15.80 20.37
CA ALA A 127 3.80 14.97 19.32
C ALA A 127 4.48 15.83 18.25
N THR A 128 5.77 15.57 18.00
CA THR A 128 6.58 16.26 16.99
C THR A 128 6.56 15.50 15.66
N TYR A 129 5.95 16.09 14.66
CA TYR A 129 5.88 15.57 13.29
C TYR A 129 7.10 15.99 12.47
N THR A 130 7.22 15.49 11.25
CA THR A 130 8.41 15.76 10.41
C THR A 130 8.63 17.25 10.15
N SER A 131 7.57 18.01 9.88
CA SER A 131 7.69 19.47 9.68
C SER A 131 8.09 20.25 10.93
N ASP A 132 7.89 19.66 12.14
CA ASP A 132 8.25 20.25 13.41
C ASP A 132 9.72 20.02 13.79
N VAL A 133 10.41 19.13 13.07
CA VAL A 133 11.84 18.87 13.32
C VAL A 133 12.62 20.15 13.09
N ASP A 134 13.34 20.56 14.12
CA ASP A 134 14.23 21.72 14.09
C ASP A 134 15.67 21.26 14.39
N LEU A 135 16.60 21.65 13.55
CA LEU A 135 18.01 21.31 13.66
C LEU A 135 18.83 22.61 13.64
N PRO A 136 19.99 22.66 14.31
CA PRO A 136 20.88 23.83 14.23
C PRO A 136 21.20 24.17 12.76
N ASP A 137 21.19 25.44 12.44
CA ASP A 137 21.51 26.00 11.11
C ASP A 137 20.60 25.46 9.98
N LEU A 138 19.35 25.09 10.30
CA LEU A 138 18.38 24.57 9.36
C LEU A 138 18.05 25.58 8.26
N LEU A 139 18.11 25.13 7.01
CA LEU A 139 17.64 25.86 5.83
C LEU A 139 16.28 25.33 5.36
N HIS A 140 15.60 26.15 4.57
CA HIS A 140 14.33 25.83 3.96
C HIS A 140 14.45 25.71 2.45
N ALA A 141 13.84 24.66 1.88
CA ALA A 141 13.81 24.45 0.43
C ALA A 141 12.38 24.52 -0.09
N VAL A 142 12.19 25.23 -1.21
CA VAL A 142 10.89 25.34 -1.90
C VAL A 142 11.07 24.97 -3.38
N PRO A 143 10.37 23.94 -3.87
CA PRO A 143 10.41 23.54 -5.28
C PRO A 143 9.74 24.59 -6.19
N VAL A 144 10.28 24.75 -7.40
CA VAL A 144 9.65 25.43 -8.52
C VAL A 144 8.99 24.38 -9.41
N CYS A 145 7.72 24.59 -9.72
CA CYS A 145 6.91 23.64 -10.46
C CYS A 145 6.66 24.11 -11.90
N SER A 146 6.54 23.16 -12.82
CA SER A 146 6.11 23.41 -14.20
C SER A 146 4.69 24.00 -14.25
N THR A 147 4.50 24.93 -15.18
CA THR A 147 3.21 25.53 -15.48
C THR A 147 2.56 24.97 -16.76
N ILE A 148 3.18 23.95 -17.38
CA ILE A 148 2.66 23.26 -18.55
C ILE A 148 2.54 21.75 -18.24
N ALA A 149 1.68 21.06 -18.98
CA ALA A 149 1.46 19.62 -18.81
C ALA A 149 2.40 18.76 -19.71
N SER A 150 2.90 19.30 -20.80
CA SER A 150 3.79 18.59 -21.74
C SER A 150 4.65 19.56 -22.50
N GLY A 151 5.92 19.23 -22.72
CA GLY A 151 6.85 20.03 -23.48
C GLY A 151 8.29 19.89 -23.02
N ARG A 152 9.07 20.92 -23.26
CA ARG A 152 10.50 21.00 -22.85
C ARG A 152 10.79 22.32 -22.19
N ILE A 153 11.71 22.31 -21.24
CA ILE A 153 12.32 23.53 -20.69
C ILE A 153 13.30 24.07 -21.72
N THR A 154 13.12 25.33 -22.14
CA THR A 154 14.02 26.03 -23.08
C THR A 154 14.95 27.02 -22.40
N SER A 155 14.50 27.58 -21.26
CA SER A 155 15.32 28.49 -20.44
C SER A 155 14.92 28.41 -18.97
N LEU A 156 15.88 28.75 -18.11
CA LEU A 156 15.67 28.89 -16.67
C LEU A 156 16.40 30.15 -16.20
N GLU A 157 15.62 31.18 -15.89
CA GLU A 157 16.15 32.46 -15.40
C GLU A 157 15.99 32.53 -13.88
N PHE A 158 17.08 32.38 -13.15
CA PHE A 158 17.10 32.35 -11.69
C PHE A 158 18.08 33.32 -11.03
N ALA A 159 18.84 34.12 -11.79
CA ALA A 159 19.83 35.03 -11.24
C ALA A 159 19.23 36.04 -10.25
N ASN A 160 18.02 36.54 -10.54
CA ASN A 160 17.30 37.44 -9.64
C ASN A 160 16.90 36.72 -8.34
N ALA A 161 16.37 35.51 -8.43
CA ALA A 161 16.04 34.71 -7.27
C ALA A 161 17.27 34.41 -6.40
N GLN A 162 18.37 34.03 -7.04
CA GLN A 162 19.63 33.70 -6.35
C GLN A 162 20.27 34.90 -5.64
N SER A 163 20.06 36.13 -6.12
CA SER A 163 20.57 37.35 -5.49
C SER A 163 19.69 37.89 -4.36
N MET A 164 18.56 37.31 -4.08
CA MET A 164 17.66 37.73 -3.01
C MET A 164 18.28 37.46 -1.63
N PRO A 165 18.07 38.38 -0.64
CA PRO A 165 18.59 38.19 0.71
C PRO A 165 18.18 36.85 1.33
N GLY A 166 19.13 36.16 1.95
CA GLY A 166 18.92 34.89 2.61
C GLY A 166 18.82 33.65 1.68
N VAL A 167 18.96 33.85 0.36
CA VAL A 167 18.99 32.73 -0.61
C VAL A 167 20.43 32.21 -0.72
N HIS A 168 20.58 30.88 -0.52
CA HIS A 168 21.86 30.18 -0.58
C HIS A 168 22.12 29.54 -1.94
N ALA A 169 21.10 28.97 -2.56
CA ALA A 169 21.23 28.32 -3.86
C ALA A 169 19.87 28.17 -4.58
N VAL A 170 19.97 28.09 -5.91
CA VAL A 170 18.91 27.56 -6.79
C VAL A 170 19.46 26.32 -7.47
N LEU A 171 18.94 25.16 -7.10
CA LEU A 171 19.34 23.91 -7.73
C LEU A 171 18.39 23.58 -8.88
N HIS A 172 18.99 23.09 -9.94
CA HIS A 172 18.32 22.68 -11.17
C HIS A 172 19.15 21.56 -11.85
N ARG A 173 18.71 21.08 -12.97
CA ARG A 173 19.37 19.97 -13.71
C ARG A 173 20.90 20.15 -13.87
N GLY A 174 21.36 21.38 -14.06
CA GLY A 174 22.79 21.67 -14.30
C GLY A 174 23.68 21.58 -13.05
N ASN A 175 23.13 21.61 -11.84
CA ASN A 175 23.91 21.69 -10.59
C ASN A 175 23.41 20.83 -9.45
N ILE A 176 22.30 20.08 -9.60
CA ILE A 176 21.72 19.26 -8.53
C ILE A 176 22.56 18.02 -8.16
N GLY A 177 23.50 17.62 -9.02
CA GLY A 177 24.25 16.40 -8.86
C GLY A 177 23.60 15.21 -9.58
N ARG A 178 24.02 13.99 -9.23
CA ARG A 178 23.56 12.77 -9.89
C ARG A 178 22.65 11.96 -9.00
N PHE A 179 21.51 11.57 -9.53
CA PHE A 179 20.64 10.54 -9.00
C PHE A 179 20.60 9.33 -9.95
N TYR A 180 20.22 8.18 -9.42
CA TYR A 180 20.10 6.95 -10.16
C TYR A 180 18.64 6.53 -10.24
N ARG A 181 18.26 5.85 -11.33
CA ARG A 181 16.98 5.14 -11.36
C ARG A 181 17.06 3.92 -10.46
N ILE A 182 15.92 3.51 -9.90
CA ILE A 182 15.83 2.26 -9.16
C ILE A 182 16.15 1.10 -10.08
N SER A 183 17.12 0.26 -9.69
CA SER A 183 17.55 -0.91 -10.45
C SER A 183 16.69 -2.15 -10.22
N GLY A 184 16.05 -2.25 -9.06
CA GLY A 184 15.13 -3.32 -8.70
C GLY A 184 13.96 -2.72 -7.95
N ASN A 185 12.90 -2.34 -8.67
CA ASN A 185 11.70 -1.78 -8.08
C ASN A 185 10.88 -2.91 -7.45
N SER A 186 11.21 -3.25 -6.21
CA SER A 186 10.54 -4.30 -5.45
C SER A 186 10.30 -3.89 -4.00
N MET A 187 9.32 -4.50 -3.37
CA MET A 187 8.97 -4.25 -1.96
C MET A 187 10.10 -4.57 -0.99
N ASP A 188 10.99 -5.49 -1.34
CA ASP A 188 12.10 -5.92 -0.47
C ASP A 188 13.31 -4.99 -0.56
N THR A 189 13.56 -4.39 -1.71
CA THR A 189 14.76 -3.57 -1.97
C THR A 189 14.50 -2.08 -2.00
N GLY A 190 13.27 -1.67 -2.26
CA GLY A 190 12.81 -0.31 -2.44
C GLY A 190 11.87 -0.23 -3.61
N PHE A 191 10.76 0.47 -3.44
CA PHE A 191 9.70 0.61 -4.42
C PHE A 191 9.25 2.07 -4.50
N VAL A 192 9.02 2.54 -5.70
CA VAL A 192 8.38 3.83 -6.00
C VAL A 192 7.46 3.69 -7.20
N ASP A 193 6.39 4.46 -7.22
CA ASP A 193 5.52 4.58 -8.39
C ASP A 193 6.11 5.53 -9.43
N GLU A 194 6.69 6.67 -9.00
CA GLU A 194 7.46 7.54 -9.88
C GLU A 194 8.94 7.14 -9.89
N GLN A 195 9.34 6.35 -10.90
CA GLN A 195 10.67 5.75 -10.97
C GLN A 195 11.76 6.72 -11.45
N ARG A 196 11.37 7.82 -12.05
CA ARG A 196 12.27 8.79 -12.64
C ARG A 196 12.78 9.76 -11.57
N PRO A 197 14.11 9.94 -11.41
CA PRO A 197 14.65 10.94 -10.51
C PRO A 197 14.30 12.36 -10.97
N PRO A 198 14.17 13.32 -10.04
CA PRO A 198 13.91 14.71 -10.39
C PRO A 198 15.06 15.27 -11.25
N PHE A 199 14.72 16.13 -12.21
CA PHE A 199 15.64 16.84 -13.11
C PHE A 199 16.51 15.92 -14.01
N GLU A 200 16.06 14.69 -14.27
CA GLU A 200 16.78 13.75 -15.13
C GLU A 200 16.99 14.31 -16.55
N ASP A 201 15.99 14.99 -17.08
CA ASP A 201 16.00 15.62 -18.40
C ASP A 201 15.22 16.96 -18.38
N ASP A 202 15.10 17.61 -19.55
CA ASP A 202 14.36 18.87 -19.73
C ASP A 202 12.91 18.66 -20.15
N VAL A 203 12.42 17.41 -20.19
CA VAL A 203 11.08 17.08 -20.64
C VAL A 203 10.09 17.23 -19.51
N ILE A 204 9.04 18.01 -19.76
CA ILE A 204 7.86 18.13 -18.88
C ILE A 204 6.83 17.10 -19.33
N ARG A 205 6.36 16.30 -18.38
CA ARG A 205 5.43 15.18 -18.59
C ARG A 205 4.09 15.36 -17.88
N TYR A 206 4.05 16.28 -16.90
CA TYR A 206 2.81 16.63 -16.20
C TYR A 206 2.88 18.05 -15.62
N TYR A 207 1.74 18.67 -15.45
CA TYR A 207 1.61 19.98 -14.79
C TYR A 207 2.03 19.87 -13.33
N GLY A 208 2.93 20.73 -12.89
CA GLY A 208 3.46 20.75 -11.54
C GLY A 208 4.75 19.93 -11.34
N GLN A 209 5.27 19.27 -12.38
CA GLN A 209 6.58 18.59 -12.31
C GLN A 209 7.66 19.57 -11.81
N TYR A 210 8.50 19.13 -10.88
CA TYR A 210 9.58 19.97 -10.36
C TYR A 210 10.60 20.28 -11.44
N VAL A 211 11.04 21.55 -11.50
CA VAL A 211 12.00 22.06 -12.50
C VAL A 211 13.22 22.73 -11.85
N ALA A 212 13.08 23.24 -10.63
CA ALA A 212 14.15 23.78 -9.80
C ALA A 212 13.76 23.66 -8.32
N VAL A 213 14.70 23.91 -7.42
CA VAL A 213 14.46 24.07 -5.98
C VAL A 213 15.31 25.22 -5.45
N VAL A 214 14.67 26.12 -4.70
CA VAL A 214 15.33 27.26 -4.05
C VAL A 214 15.58 26.94 -2.60
N ILE A 215 16.76 27.29 -2.09
CA ILE A 215 17.21 27.06 -0.72
C ILE A 215 17.52 28.40 -0.07
N ALA A 216 16.90 28.69 1.08
CA ALA A 216 17.08 29.95 1.79
C ALA A 216 17.05 29.75 3.31
N ASP A 217 17.41 30.79 4.07
CA ASP A 217 17.41 30.80 5.53
C ASP A 217 16.01 30.59 6.13
N THR A 218 14.95 31.07 5.46
CA THR A 218 13.57 30.94 5.91
C THR A 218 12.68 30.43 4.81
N PHE A 219 11.55 29.86 5.19
CA PHE A 219 10.52 29.39 4.24
C PHE A 219 9.98 30.53 3.39
N GLU A 220 9.79 31.71 3.96
CA GLU A 220 9.29 32.91 3.29
C GLU A 220 10.28 33.40 2.23
N ALA A 221 11.57 33.45 2.56
CA ALA A 221 12.63 33.84 1.62
C ALA A 221 12.72 32.82 0.47
N ALA A 222 12.71 31.52 0.78
CA ALA A 222 12.70 30.46 -0.23
C ALA A 222 11.46 30.53 -1.13
N SER A 223 10.28 30.81 -0.57
CA SER A 223 9.02 30.93 -1.32
C SER A 223 9.01 32.15 -2.24
N ALA A 224 9.46 33.32 -1.74
CA ALA A 224 9.55 34.53 -2.53
C ALA A 224 10.54 34.36 -3.70
N ALA A 225 11.70 33.77 -3.43
CA ALA A 225 12.69 33.50 -4.45
C ALA A 225 12.25 32.44 -5.46
N ALA A 226 11.54 31.37 -5.02
CA ALA A 226 10.97 30.39 -5.93
C ALA A 226 9.94 31.01 -6.90
N ALA A 227 9.14 31.96 -6.42
CA ALA A 227 8.20 32.72 -7.25
C ALA A 227 8.90 33.67 -8.26
N ALA A 228 10.16 34.08 -7.99
CA ALA A 228 10.94 34.93 -8.88
C ALA A 228 11.67 34.14 -9.98
N VAL A 229 11.76 32.84 -9.91
CA VAL A 229 12.33 32.00 -10.96
C VAL A 229 11.40 31.98 -12.17
N LYS A 230 11.94 32.26 -13.35
CA LYS A 230 11.19 32.21 -14.62
C LYS A 230 11.64 31.01 -15.44
N VAL A 231 10.67 30.28 -15.97
CA VAL A 231 10.93 29.11 -16.80
C VAL A 231 10.31 29.32 -18.17
N GLY A 232 11.13 29.23 -19.22
CA GLY A 232 10.68 29.22 -20.60
C GLY A 232 10.40 27.79 -21.06
N TYR A 233 9.37 27.62 -21.86
CA TYR A 233 8.94 26.30 -22.34
C TYR A 233 8.68 26.28 -23.83
N GLU A 234 9.04 25.19 -24.48
CA GLU A 234 8.45 24.74 -25.73
C GLU A 234 7.29 23.80 -25.38
N VAL A 235 6.06 24.28 -25.61
CA VAL A 235 4.83 23.54 -25.22
C VAL A 235 4.52 22.47 -26.28
N ALA A 236 4.22 21.26 -25.86
CA ALA A 236 3.78 20.15 -26.69
C ALA A 236 2.31 19.79 -26.46
N ALA A 237 1.74 19.02 -27.37
CA ALA A 237 0.41 18.46 -27.19
C ALA A 237 0.38 17.54 -25.96
N HIS A 238 -0.75 17.55 -25.25
CA HIS A 238 -0.93 16.74 -24.05
C HIS A 238 -2.34 16.16 -24.00
N ASP A 239 -2.48 15.06 -23.27
CA ASP A 239 -3.76 14.46 -22.94
C ASP A 239 -3.84 14.25 -21.41
N VAL A 240 -4.82 14.89 -20.80
CA VAL A 240 -5.15 14.84 -19.37
C VAL A 240 -6.60 14.39 -19.15
N SER A 241 -7.25 13.88 -20.21
CA SER A 241 -8.65 13.49 -20.14
C SER A 241 -8.88 12.32 -19.18
N ALA A 242 -10.06 12.31 -18.55
CA ALA A 242 -10.52 11.19 -17.74
C ALA A 242 -11.12 10.04 -18.59
N GLU A 243 -11.29 10.24 -19.89
CA GLU A 243 -11.82 9.23 -20.79
C GLU A 243 -10.76 8.14 -21.06
N LEU A 244 -11.12 6.89 -20.80
CA LEU A 244 -10.20 5.75 -20.91
C LEU A 244 -10.45 4.90 -22.18
N GLY A 245 -11.45 5.26 -22.99
CA GLY A 245 -11.87 4.43 -24.12
C GLY A 245 -12.71 3.22 -23.67
N SER A 246 -12.76 2.19 -24.50
CA SER A 246 -13.53 0.98 -24.18
C SER A 246 -12.77 0.04 -23.25
N SER A 247 -13.42 -0.46 -22.20
CA SER A 247 -12.87 -1.51 -21.33
C SER A 247 -12.67 -2.84 -22.05
N ASP A 248 -13.24 -3.01 -23.26
CA ASP A 248 -12.93 -4.17 -24.12
C ASP A 248 -11.48 -4.19 -24.62
N ALA A 249 -10.77 -3.06 -24.51
CA ALA A 249 -9.33 -2.98 -24.76
C ALA A 249 -8.45 -3.59 -23.64
N ALA A 250 -9.04 -3.98 -22.51
CA ALA A 250 -8.34 -4.68 -21.43
C ALA A 250 -7.82 -6.04 -21.92
N SER A 251 -6.52 -6.15 -22.11
CA SER A 251 -5.87 -7.33 -22.72
C SER A 251 -4.99 -8.10 -21.75
N ASN A 252 -4.60 -7.49 -20.64
CA ASN A 252 -3.81 -8.16 -19.60
C ASN A 252 -4.73 -9.02 -18.74
N VAL A 253 -4.76 -10.33 -19.00
CA VAL A 253 -5.57 -11.29 -18.24
C VAL A 253 -4.92 -11.56 -16.89
N GLU A 254 -5.62 -11.25 -15.81
CA GLU A 254 -5.16 -11.40 -14.44
C GLU A 254 -5.66 -12.71 -13.80
N SER A 255 -6.89 -13.11 -14.15
CA SER A 255 -7.48 -14.34 -13.65
C SER A 255 -8.49 -14.86 -14.66
N GLU A 256 -8.47 -16.19 -14.90
CA GLU A 256 -9.40 -16.84 -15.80
C GLU A 256 -9.70 -18.28 -15.32
N ARG A 257 -10.98 -18.68 -15.41
CA ARG A 257 -11.41 -20.06 -15.24
C ARG A 257 -12.67 -20.33 -16.05
N GLY A 258 -12.82 -21.58 -16.54
CA GLY A 258 -13.93 -21.96 -17.42
C GLY A 258 -13.95 -21.20 -18.74
N ASP A 259 -15.15 -20.98 -19.28
CA ASP A 259 -15.38 -20.18 -20.50
C ASP A 259 -16.42 -19.10 -20.18
N ALA A 260 -15.91 -17.96 -19.70
CA ALA A 260 -16.76 -16.88 -19.22
C ALA A 260 -17.59 -16.22 -20.34
N ALA A 261 -17.08 -16.19 -21.57
CA ALA A 261 -17.80 -15.61 -22.69
C ALA A 261 -18.98 -16.48 -23.11
N ARG A 262 -18.71 -17.78 -23.34
CA ARG A 262 -19.76 -18.74 -23.72
C ARG A 262 -20.82 -18.88 -22.64
N ALA A 263 -20.41 -18.94 -21.37
CA ALA A 263 -21.36 -19.04 -20.27
C ALA A 263 -22.24 -17.79 -20.15
N TYR A 264 -21.68 -16.60 -20.37
CA TYR A 264 -22.45 -15.36 -20.44
C TYR A 264 -23.45 -15.39 -21.59
N ASP A 265 -23.01 -15.75 -22.81
CA ASP A 265 -23.86 -15.73 -24.01
C ASP A 265 -25.06 -16.68 -23.91
N SER A 266 -24.89 -17.83 -23.26
CA SER A 266 -25.92 -18.85 -23.10
C SER A 266 -26.84 -18.67 -21.88
N ALA A 267 -26.51 -17.77 -20.97
CA ALA A 267 -27.27 -17.59 -19.73
C ALA A 267 -28.64 -16.94 -19.94
N PRO A 268 -29.67 -17.34 -19.16
CA PRO A 268 -31.02 -16.78 -19.26
C PRO A 268 -31.14 -15.36 -18.68
N VAL A 269 -30.29 -14.97 -17.71
CA VAL A 269 -30.29 -13.64 -17.11
C VAL A 269 -28.88 -13.05 -17.20
N LYS A 270 -28.78 -11.83 -17.65
CA LYS A 270 -27.53 -11.16 -17.96
C LYS A 270 -27.54 -9.70 -17.53
N LEU A 271 -26.39 -9.21 -17.09
CA LEU A 271 -26.12 -7.81 -16.88
C LEU A 271 -24.86 -7.42 -17.68
N ASP A 272 -24.90 -6.29 -18.36
CA ASP A 272 -23.73 -5.64 -18.98
C ASP A 272 -23.77 -4.17 -18.62
N ALA A 273 -22.89 -3.74 -17.71
CA ALA A 273 -22.88 -2.39 -17.20
C ALA A 273 -21.44 -1.88 -17.03
N THR A 274 -21.28 -0.57 -17.16
CA THR A 274 -19.99 0.10 -16.97
C THR A 274 -20.06 1.03 -15.78
N TYR A 275 -19.07 0.91 -14.89
CA TYR A 275 -18.92 1.71 -13.67
C TYR A 275 -17.64 2.53 -13.77
N VAL A 276 -17.71 3.79 -13.35
CA VAL A 276 -16.59 4.72 -13.40
C VAL A 276 -16.36 5.29 -12.00
N THR A 277 -15.11 5.27 -11.54
CA THR A 277 -14.69 6.01 -10.35
C THR A 277 -13.80 7.17 -10.74
N PRO A 278 -13.98 8.37 -10.15
CA PRO A 278 -13.17 9.54 -10.46
C PRO A 278 -11.75 9.41 -9.89
N VAL A 279 -10.89 10.37 -10.24
CA VAL A 279 -9.62 10.59 -9.53
C VAL A 279 -9.90 10.94 -8.07
N GLU A 280 -9.18 10.32 -7.15
CA GLU A 280 -9.25 10.61 -5.73
C GLU A 280 -7.85 10.95 -5.18
N THR A 281 -7.77 11.94 -4.30
CA THR A 281 -6.52 12.38 -3.68
C THR A 281 -6.52 12.11 -2.18
N HIS A 282 -5.36 11.75 -1.63
CA HIS A 282 -5.20 11.32 -0.24
C HIS A 282 -5.54 12.39 0.80
N ASN A 283 -5.19 13.62 0.53
CA ASN A 283 -5.46 14.79 1.39
C ASN A 283 -5.17 14.58 2.89
N PRO A 284 -4.05 13.99 3.31
CA PRO A 284 -3.70 13.91 4.72
C PRO A 284 -3.59 15.32 5.31
N ILE A 285 -3.95 15.50 6.59
CA ILE A 285 -3.83 16.79 7.26
C ILE A 285 -2.36 17.22 7.30
N GLU A 286 -1.46 16.30 7.68
CA GLU A 286 -0.02 16.52 7.62
C GLU A 286 0.44 16.57 6.16
N LEU A 287 1.11 17.66 5.77
CA LEU A 287 1.75 17.78 4.47
C LEU A 287 2.92 16.79 4.34
N HIS A 288 3.30 16.44 3.13
CA HIS A 288 4.54 15.70 2.90
C HIS A 288 5.73 16.61 3.21
N ALA A 289 6.66 16.07 3.98
CA ALA A 289 7.84 16.81 4.43
C ALA A 289 9.05 15.88 4.55
N THR A 290 10.20 16.43 4.26
CA THR A 290 11.51 15.84 4.48
C THR A 290 12.41 16.83 5.16
N VAL A 291 13.10 16.45 6.24
CA VAL A 291 14.27 17.17 6.76
C VAL A 291 15.48 16.28 6.54
N ALA A 292 16.38 16.71 5.67
CA ALA A 292 17.59 15.97 5.33
C ALA A 292 18.81 16.62 5.98
N HIS A 293 19.71 15.79 6.52
CA HIS A 293 20.99 16.18 7.07
C HIS A 293 22.09 15.27 6.50
N TRP A 294 23.14 15.88 5.97
CA TRP A 294 24.38 15.24 5.52
C TRP A 294 25.52 15.57 6.47
N ASP A 295 26.11 14.57 7.13
CA ASP A 295 27.19 14.74 8.12
C ASP A 295 28.61 14.66 7.54
N GLY A 296 28.73 14.60 6.22
CA GLY A 296 29.99 14.37 5.50
C GLY A 296 30.18 12.92 5.03
N GLU A 297 29.53 11.97 5.68
CA GLU A 297 29.65 10.53 5.39
C GLU A 297 28.33 9.85 5.02
N GLY A 298 27.22 10.28 5.62
CA GLY A 298 25.91 9.66 5.45
C GLY A 298 24.75 10.66 5.60
N TYR A 299 23.56 10.17 5.27
CA TYR A 299 22.34 10.94 5.41
C TYR A 299 21.51 10.49 6.61
N THR A 300 20.94 11.45 7.33
CA THR A 300 19.78 11.26 8.18
C THR A 300 18.60 12.00 7.58
N PHE A 301 17.51 11.28 7.31
CA PHE A 301 16.24 11.82 6.84
C PHE A 301 15.19 11.71 7.94
N TYR A 302 14.57 12.83 8.29
CA TYR A 302 13.28 12.82 8.97
C TYR A 302 12.22 12.93 7.88
N GLU A 303 11.33 11.92 7.80
CA GLU A 303 10.47 11.71 6.64
C GLU A 303 9.02 11.48 7.06
N THR A 304 8.06 12.04 6.31
CA THR A 304 6.67 11.64 6.44
C THR A 304 6.47 10.30 5.72
N SER A 305 6.56 9.19 6.44
CA SER A 305 6.56 7.87 5.82
C SER A 305 5.64 6.86 6.53
N GLN A 306 4.86 6.11 5.74
CA GLN A 306 4.13 4.91 6.15
C GLN A 306 4.98 3.64 6.04
N ALA A 307 6.15 3.71 5.36
CA ALA A 307 7.01 2.57 5.08
C ALA A 307 8.50 2.96 5.16
N VAL A 308 9.00 3.20 6.37
CA VAL A 308 10.36 3.72 6.65
C VAL A 308 11.45 2.90 5.99
N SER A 309 11.35 1.56 6.05
CA SER A 309 12.35 0.68 5.43
C SER A 309 12.33 0.75 3.90
N ASN A 310 11.16 0.94 3.30
CA ASN A 310 11.05 1.15 1.85
C ASN A 310 11.70 2.48 1.44
N HIS A 311 11.40 3.58 2.16
CA HIS A 311 12.03 4.88 1.91
C HIS A 311 13.55 4.78 2.02
N GLN A 312 14.09 4.05 3.02
CA GLN A 312 15.52 3.80 3.14
C GLN A 312 16.07 3.07 1.91
N GLY A 313 15.45 1.96 1.51
CA GLY A 313 15.88 1.17 0.35
C GLY A 313 15.87 1.97 -0.96
N THR A 314 14.82 2.77 -1.16
CA THR A 314 14.70 3.67 -2.31
C THR A 314 15.78 4.74 -2.32
N LEU A 315 15.98 5.44 -1.20
CA LEU A 315 17.02 6.48 -1.07
C LEU A 315 18.42 5.91 -1.29
N MET A 316 18.71 4.72 -0.76
CA MET A 316 19.99 4.03 -1.00
C MET A 316 20.26 3.85 -2.50
N GLN A 317 19.28 3.32 -3.25
CA GLN A 317 19.43 3.09 -4.69
C GLN A 317 19.56 4.41 -5.45
N MET A 318 18.65 5.35 -5.21
CA MET A 318 18.61 6.61 -5.99
C MET A 318 19.78 7.56 -5.67
N LEU A 319 20.37 7.45 -4.46
CA LEU A 319 21.58 8.19 -4.07
C LEU A 319 22.88 7.42 -4.37
N GLY A 320 22.79 6.13 -4.67
CA GLY A 320 23.95 5.27 -4.90
C GLY A 320 24.80 5.05 -3.65
N LEU A 321 24.14 4.91 -2.48
CA LEU A 321 24.80 4.76 -1.18
C LEU A 321 24.49 3.41 -0.51
N PRO A 322 25.39 2.86 0.27
CA PRO A 322 25.13 1.66 1.05
C PRO A 322 24.18 1.96 2.22
N LYS A 323 23.57 0.90 2.77
CA LYS A 323 22.52 0.98 3.80
C LYS A 323 22.96 1.76 5.05
N GLU A 324 24.20 1.56 5.46
CA GLU A 324 24.79 2.15 6.67
C GLU A 324 24.92 3.66 6.58
N LYS A 325 24.88 4.21 5.34
CA LYS A 325 25.01 5.64 5.06
C LYS A 325 23.66 6.34 4.90
N VAL A 326 22.54 5.64 5.06
CA VAL A 326 21.20 6.20 4.92
C VAL A 326 20.33 5.80 6.11
N ARG A 327 19.96 6.77 6.92
CA ARG A 327 19.04 6.60 8.05
C ARG A 327 17.73 7.35 7.78
N VAL A 328 16.59 6.68 7.97
CA VAL A 328 15.25 7.27 7.82
C VAL A 328 14.50 7.18 9.14
N ILE A 329 13.92 8.29 9.58
CA ILE A 329 13.20 8.44 10.84
C ILE A 329 11.81 9.01 10.56
N SER A 330 10.75 8.31 10.98
CA SER A 330 9.38 8.79 11.02
C SER A 330 8.79 8.51 12.39
N ARG A 331 8.84 9.50 13.29
CA ARG A 331 8.44 9.32 14.69
C ARG A 331 6.92 9.31 14.86
N PHE A 332 6.26 10.26 14.22
CA PHE A 332 4.81 10.38 14.16
C PHE A 332 4.39 10.61 12.71
N LEU A 333 3.21 10.15 12.37
CA LEU A 333 2.62 10.33 11.05
C LEU A 333 1.20 10.89 11.18
N GLY A 334 0.97 12.05 10.60
CA GLY A 334 -0.30 12.77 10.60
C GLY A 334 -1.21 12.35 9.43
N SER A 335 -1.47 11.04 9.32
CA SER A 335 -2.19 10.36 8.25
C SER A 335 -1.41 10.31 6.91
N GLY A 336 -1.81 9.40 6.03
CA GLY A 336 -1.17 9.23 4.72
C GLY A 336 -2.12 8.60 3.69
N PHE A 337 -3.00 7.69 4.13
CA PHE A 337 -3.99 7.00 3.30
C PHE A 337 -3.41 6.26 2.08
N GLY A 338 -2.13 5.88 2.12
CA GLY A 338 -1.38 5.30 1.01
C GLY A 338 -0.39 6.26 0.34
N GLY A 339 -0.67 7.57 0.30
CA GLY A 339 0.18 8.56 -0.36
C GLY A 339 1.57 8.75 0.23
N LYS A 340 1.83 8.21 1.43
CA LYS A 340 3.13 8.22 2.11
C LYS A 340 3.77 6.83 2.22
N LEU A 341 3.28 5.84 1.46
CA LEU A 341 3.88 4.51 1.39
C LEU A 341 5.22 4.54 0.67
N TRP A 342 5.29 5.28 -0.42
CA TRP A 342 6.47 5.37 -1.27
C TRP A 342 7.12 6.73 -1.16
N MET A 343 8.42 6.78 -1.44
CA MET A 343 9.18 8.03 -1.48
C MET A 343 8.79 8.82 -2.75
N TRP A 344 8.71 10.13 -2.62
CA TRP A 344 8.44 11.05 -3.71
C TRP A 344 9.66 11.94 -4.00
N PRO A 345 9.75 12.57 -5.19
CA PRO A 345 10.94 13.32 -5.62
C PRO A 345 11.42 14.41 -4.65
N HIS A 346 10.54 14.98 -3.82
CA HIS A 346 10.92 16.03 -2.86
C HIS A 346 12.00 15.57 -1.84
N SER A 347 12.03 14.27 -1.49
CA SER A 347 13.05 13.73 -0.59
C SER A 347 14.45 13.79 -1.22
N LEU A 348 14.56 13.53 -2.54
CA LEU A 348 15.81 13.67 -3.27
C LEU A 348 16.23 15.12 -3.44
N LEU A 349 15.27 16.04 -3.62
CA LEU A 349 15.58 17.47 -3.65
C LEU A 349 16.16 17.95 -2.30
N ALA A 350 15.61 17.50 -1.18
CA ALA A 350 16.14 17.80 0.15
C ALA A 350 17.54 17.17 0.34
N ALA A 351 17.78 15.96 -0.15
CA ALA A 351 19.08 15.30 -0.14
C ALA A 351 20.14 16.09 -0.91
N ALA A 352 19.81 16.53 -2.13
CA ALA A 352 20.72 17.37 -2.91
C ALA A 352 21.01 18.72 -2.24
N ALA A 353 19.96 19.33 -1.70
CA ALA A 353 20.06 20.64 -1.05
C ALA A 353 20.99 20.60 0.18
N THR A 354 20.85 19.62 1.06
CA THR A 354 21.74 19.49 2.23
C THR A 354 23.17 19.18 1.83
N ARG A 355 23.39 18.37 0.79
CA ARG A 355 24.74 18.07 0.29
C ARG A 355 25.41 19.28 -0.36
N HIS A 356 24.63 20.10 -1.07
CA HIS A 356 25.12 21.32 -1.73
C HIS A 356 25.51 22.40 -0.73
N THR A 357 24.70 22.58 0.33
CA THR A 357 24.89 23.67 1.30
C THR A 357 25.74 23.26 2.50
N GLY A 358 25.94 21.98 2.77
CA GLY A 358 26.59 21.47 3.98
C GLY A 358 25.78 21.70 5.26
N ARG A 359 24.50 22.11 5.15
CA ARG A 359 23.59 22.43 6.26
C ARG A 359 22.34 21.55 6.18
N PRO A 360 21.66 21.27 7.30
CA PRO A 360 20.36 20.59 7.27
C PRO A 360 19.35 21.39 6.44
N VAL A 361 18.51 20.69 5.68
CA VAL A 361 17.48 21.32 4.83
C VAL A 361 16.12 20.68 5.09
N LYS A 362 15.14 21.54 5.37
CA LYS A 362 13.71 21.20 5.47
C LYS A 362 13.01 21.55 4.17
N LEU A 363 12.32 20.58 3.59
CA LEU A 363 11.45 20.76 2.45
C LEU A 363 10.05 20.26 2.80
N VAL A 364 9.09 21.17 2.84
CA VAL A 364 7.66 20.87 3.04
C VAL A 364 6.93 21.29 1.77
N ILE A 365 6.26 20.33 1.12
CA ILE A 365 5.45 20.66 -0.05
C ILE A 365 4.09 21.19 0.38
N ASN A 366 3.59 22.21 -0.31
CA ASN A 366 2.29 22.79 -0.02
C ASN A 366 1.14 21.92 -0.56
N ARG A 367 -0.10 22.23 -0.16
CA ARG A 367 -1.28 21.46 -0.56
C ARG A 367 -1.45 21.38 -2.09
N LYS A 368 -1.18 22.46 -2.82
CA LYS A 368 -1.25 22.46 -4.28
C LYS A 368 -0.26 21.47 -4.90
N MET A 369 0.98 21.43 -4.39
CA MET A 369 1.98 20.47 -4.86
C MET A 369 1.59 19.02 -4.55
N MET A 370 0.86 18.77 -3.46
CA MET A 370 0.39 17.43 -3.14
C MET A 370 -0.59 16.88 -4.17
N PHE A 371 -1.42 17.72 -4.79
CA PHE A 371 -2.30 17.27 -5.88
C PHE A 371 -1.56 16.91 -7.18
N GLN A 372 -0.29 17.26 -7.28
CA GLN A 372 0.49 17.16 -8.50
C GLN A 372 1.64 16.14 -8.40
N ASN A 373 2.25 16.01 -7.20
CA ASN A 373 3.57 15.37 -7.05
C ASN A 373 3.63 14.22 -6.04
N VAL A 374 2.52 13.79 -5.43
CA VAL A 374 2.54 12.71 -4.42
C VAL A 374 1.46 11.67 -4.67
N GLY A 375 1.14 11.46 -5.91
CA GLY A 375 0.23 10.42 -6.37
C GLY A 375 -1.25 10.71 -6.10
N HIS A 376 -2.06 9.84 -6.65
CA HIS A 376 -3.52 9.85 -6.56
C HIS A 376 -4.04 8.47 -6.94
N ARG A 377 -5.26 8.11 -6.49
CA ARG A 377 -5.97 6.99 -7.10
C ARG A 377 -6.40 7.40 -8.51
N PRO A 378 -6.08 6.62 -9.53
CA PRO A 378 -6.45 6.97 -10.91
C PRO A 378 -7.95 6.87 -11.14
N VAL A 379 -8.45 7.54 -12.17
CA VAL A 379 -9.77 7.23 -12.71
C VAL A 379 -9.80 5.78 -13.17
N THR A 380 -10.89 5.07 -12.87
CA THR A 380 -11.10 3.70 -13.37
C THR A 380 -12.40 3.61 -14.16
N GLN A 381 -12.41 2.80 -15.20
CA GLN A 381 -13.60 2.43 -15.97
C GLN A 381 -13.67 0.91 -16.01
N GLN A 382 -14.73 0.35 -15.48
CA GLN A 382 -14.88 -1.08 -15.23
C GLN A 382 -16.17 -1.59 -15.87
N ARG A 383 -16.06 -2.47 -16.85
CA ARG A 383 -17.20 -3.15 -17.44
C ARG A 383 -17.41 -4.49 -16.75
N MET A 384 -18.57 -4.63 -16.15
CA MET A 384 -19.03 -5.82 -15.47
C MET A 384 -20.05 -6.54 -16.34
N ARG A 385 -19.74 -7.77 -16.77
CA ARG A 385 -20.67 -8.64 -17.46
C ARG A 385 -20.93 -9.85 -16.57
N LEU A 386 -22.07 -9.85 -15.89
CA LEU A 386 -22.50 -10.89 -14.97
C LEU A 386 -23.63 -11.69 -15.61
N SER A 387 -23.66 -12.98 -15.35
CA SER A 387 -24.79 -13.81 -15.74
C SER A 387 -25.13 -14.85 -14.66
N ALA A 388 -26.40 -15.22 -14.63
CA ALA A 388 -26.92 -16.19 -13.68
C ALA A 388 -28.00 -17.08 -14.34
N ASP A 389 -28.28 -18.22 -13.71
CA ASP A 389 -29.49 -18.97 -13.95
C ASP A 389 -30.73 -18.26 -13.31
N ARG A 390 -31.92 -18.78 -13.53
CA ARG A 390 -33.17 -18.21 -13.01
C ARG A 390 -33.28 -18.29 -11.48
N ASP A 391 -32.53 -19.17 -10.86
CA ASP A 391 -32.49 -19.36 -9.41
C ASP A 391 -31.46 -18.45 -8.74
N GLY A 392 -30.74 -17.63 -9.52
CA GLY A 392 -29.76 -16.68 -9.04
C GLY A 392 -28.38 -17.28 -8.75
N LYS A 393 -28.07 -18.47 -9.27
CA LYS A 393 -26.70 -18.97 -9.27
C LYS A 393 -25.90 -18.32 -10.39
N LEU A 394 -24.78 -17.69 -10.04
CA LEU A 394 -23.87 -17.09 -11.01
C LEU A 394 -23.32 -18.16 -11.97
N THR A 395 -23.39 -17.88 -13.25
CA THR A 395 -22.84 -18.73 -14.31
C THR A 395 -21.57 -18.15 -14.90
N SER A 396 -21.44 -16.81 -14.93
CA SER A 396 -20.24 -16.14 -15.40
C SER A 396 -20.07 -14.77 -14.74
N ILE A 397 -18.80 -14.39 -14.49
CA ILE A 397 -18.37 -13.02 -14.21
C ILE A 397 -17.26 -12.67 -15.20
N ARG A 398 -17.43 -11.52 -15.90
CA ARG A 398 -16.37 -10.88 -16.64
C ARG A 398 -16.18 -9.48 -16.09
N HIS A 399 -14.96 -9.19 -15.64
CA HIS A 399 -14.56 -7.90 -15.08
C HIS A 399 -13.39 -7.36 -15.90
N GLU A 400 -13.70 -6.53 -16.88
CA GLU A 400 -12.72 -5.86 -17.72
C GLU A 400 -12.61 -4.39 -17.30
N TYR A 401 -11.39 -3.94 -16.98
CA TYR A 401 -11.20 -2.59 -16.47
C TYR A 401 -9.97 -1.90 -17.04
N MET A 402 -10.05 -0.58 -17.06
CA MET A 402 -9.00 0.34 -17.49
C MET A 402 -8.75 1.36 -16.40
N ASN A 403 -7.50 1.78 -16.23
CA ASN A 403 -7.16 2.99 -15.50
C ASN A 403 -6.11 3.82 -16.23
N HIS A 404 -6.04 5.13 -15.93
CA HIS A 404 -4.94 5.93 -16.44
C HIS A 404 -3.67 5.74 -15.59
N THR A 405 -2.52 5.98 -16.22
CA THR A 405 -1.22 6.08 -15.55
C THR A 405 -0.41 7.22 -16.17
N ALA A 406 0.72 7.59 -15.53
CA ALA A 406 1.61 8.61 -16.05
C ALA A 406 2.30 8.17 -17.36
N ILE A 407 2.80 9.13 -18.15
CA ILE A 407 3.54 8.84 -19.39
C ILE A 407 4.76 7.96 -19.13
N ALA A 408 5.45 8.17 -18.00
CA ALA A 408 6.73 7.52 -17.69
C ALA A 408 6.61 6.27 -16.81
N ASP A 409 5.44 6.02 -16.21
CA ASP A 409 5.25 4.98 -15.20
C ASP A 409 4.07 4.05 -15.57
N ASP A 410 3.99 2.89 -14.92
CA ASP A 410 3.05 1.82 -15.26
C ASP A 410 2.18 1.40 -14.05
N TYR A 411 1.79 2.36 -13.20
CA TYR A 411 0.92 2.05 -12.06
C TYR A 411 -0.42 1.48 -12.53
N GLN A 412 -0.75 0.29 -12.01
CA GLN A 412 -2.04 -0.39 -12.22
C GLN A 412 -2.85 -0.34 -10.93
N GLU A 413 -4.08 0.23 -10.98
CA GLU A 413 -5.06 0.05 -9.89
C GLU A 413 -5.71 -1.32 -10.06
N THR A 414 -5.47 -2.24 -9.12
CA THR A 414 -5.83 -3.67 -9.24
C THR A 414 -7.31 -3.93 -8.95
N CYS A 415 -8.22 -3.29 -9.70
CA CYS A 415 -9.67 -3.36 -9.45
C CYS A 415 -10.22 -4.80 -9.46
N GLY A 416 -9.59 -5.69 -10.20
CA GLY A 416 -10.00 -7.09 -10.34
C GLY A 416 -9.57 -8.02 -9.21
N GLU A 417 -8.69 -7.58 -8.31
CA GLU A 417 -8.01 -8.45 -7.32
C GLU A 417 -8.96 -9.31 -6.47
N ILE A 418 -10.11 -8.76 -6.07
CA ILE A 418 -11.06 -9.45 -5.17
C ILE A 418 -12.08 -10.30 -5.94
N THR A 419 -12.35 -9.99 -7.19
CA THR A 419 -13.38 -10.64 -8.00
C THR A 419 -13.23 -12.18 -8.08
N PRO A 420 -12.00 -12.77 -8.15
CA PRO A 420 -11.83 -14.21 -8.31
C PRO A 420 -12.31 -15.07 -7.14
N PHE A 421 -12.43 -14.51 -5.93
CA PHE A 421 -12.73 -15.29 -4.71
C PHE A 421 -13.89 -14.75 -3.88
N LEU A 422 -14.48 -13.60 -4.24
CA LEU A 422 -15.55 -13.01 -3.43
C LEU A 422 -16.84 -13.81 -3.54
N TYR A 423 -17.23 -14.23 -4.75
CA TYR A 423 -18.42 -15.03 -5.04
C TYR A 423 -18.05 -16.30 -5.80
N SER A 424 -18.80 -17.37 -5.52
CA SER A 424 -18.66 -18.62 -6.26
C SER A 424 -19.22 -18.48 -7.67
N VAL A 425 -18.36 -18.72 -8.66
CA VAL A 425 -18.74 -18.68 -10.07
C VAL A 425 -17.87 -19.64 -10.89
N PRO A 426 -18.46 -20.54 -11.71
CA PRO A 426 -17.69 -21.54 -12.47
C PRO A 426 -16.90 -20.95 -13.65
N ASN A 427 -17.31 -19.80 -14.17
CA ASN A 427 -16.68 -19.17 -15.33
C ASN A 427 -16.34 -17.71 -15.02
N LEU A 428 -15.05 -17.38 -15.05
CA LEU A 428 -14.51 -16.09 -14.67
C LEU A 428 -13.54 -15.58 -15.72
N ARG A 429 -13.55 -14.29 -15.97
CA ARG A 429 -12.48 -13.57 -16.65
C ARG A 429 -12.27 -12.20 -15.99
N VAL A 430 -11.06 -11.92 -15.53
CA VAL A 430 -10.62 -10.62 -15.05
C VAL A 430 -9.49 -10.15 -15.94
N ALA A 431 -9.61 -8.95 -16.49
CA ALA A 431 -8.58 -8.38 -17.35
C ALA A 431 -8.44 -6.88 -17.13
N SER A 432 -7.20 -6.39 -17.24
CA SER A 432 -6.85 -4.98 -17.07
C SER A 432 -6.22 -4.36 -18.29
N GLY A 433 -6.18 -3.03 -18.31
CA GLY A 433 -5.46 -2.24 -19.29
C GLY A 433 -5.10 -0.85 -18.75
N LEU A 434 -4.09 -0.24 -19.35
CA LEU A 434 -3.56 1.07 -18.97
C LEU A 434 -3.70 2.08 -20.11
N VAL A 435 -3.98 3.32 -19.74
CA VAL A 435 -3.99 4.46 -20.65
C VAL A 435 -3.03 5.53 -20.15
N LYS A 436 -2.03 5.87 -20.94
CA LYS A 436 -1.03 6.88 -20.61
C LYS A 436 -1.62 8.29 -20.67
N ARG A 437 -1.31 9.11 -19.64
CA ARG A 437 -1.77 10.51 -19.54
C ARG A 437 -0.64 11.42 -19.05
N HIS A 438 -0.72 12.70 -19.41
CA HIS A 438 0.21 13.73 -18.93
C HIS A 438 -0.18 14.20 -17.52
N VAL A 439 -0.15 13.28 -16.58
CA VAL A 439 -0.43 13.47 -15.15
C VAL A 439 0.72 12.95 -14.30
N GLY A 440 0.79 13.36 -13.05
CA GLY A 440 1.73 12.76 -12.07
C GLY A 440 1.43 11.29 -11.89
N SER A 441 2.41 10.52 -11.44
CA SER A 441 2.27 9.06 -11.25
C SER A 441 1.17 8.76 -10.24
N PRO A 442 0.18 7.92 -10.57
CA PRO A 442 -0.79 7.43 -9.59
C PRO A 442 -0.10 6.58 -8.53
N THR A 443 -0.78 6.34 -7.43
CA THR A 443 -0.31 5.49 -6.32
C THR A 443 -1.46 4.89 -5.54
N ALA A 444 -1.12 3.91 -4.71
CA ALA A 444 -2.06 3.26 -3.80
C ALA A 444 -2.78 4.27 -2.89
N MET A 445 -4.10 4.18 -2.82
CA MET A 445 -4.93 4.90 -1.87
C MET A 445 -5.77 3.93 -1.06
N ARG A 446 -6.12 4.25 0.17
CA ARG A 446 -6.88 3.46 1.15
C ARG A 446 -7.80 2.41 0.51
N GLY A 447 -7.45 1.11 0.65
CA GLY A 447 -8.06 -0.01 -0.07
C GLY A 447 -7.72 -0.03 -1.57
N PRO A 448 -6.42 -0.07 -1.96
CA PRO A 448 -6.03 -0.09 -3.37
C PRO A 448 -6.73 -1.23 -4.10
N GLY A 449 -7.19 -0.98 -5.31
CA GLY A 449 -7.95 -1.93 -6.12
C GLY A 449 -9.30 -2.34 -5.53
N ALA A 450 -9.34 -2.65 -4.23
CA ALA A 450 -10.54 -3.15 -3.55
C ALA A 450 -11.69 -2.11 -3.55
N VAL A 451 -11.41 -0.85 -3.27
CA VAL A 451 -12.47 0.18 -3.21
C VAL A 451 -13.14 0.38 -4.57
N PRO A 452 -12.42 0.70 -5.66
CA PRO A 452 -13.06 0.84 -6.97
C PRO A 452 -13.61 -0.49 -7.51
N GLY A 453 -12.89 -1.61 -7.28
CA GLY A 453 -13.33 -2.92 -7.77
C GLY A 453 -14.59 -3.43 -7.10
N LEU A 454 -14.70 -3.31 -5.78
CA LEU A 454 -15.92 -3.68 -5.06
C LEU A 454 -17.08 -2.74 -5.37
N TYR A 455 -16.82 -1.44 -5.59
CA TYR A 455 -17.88 -0.55 -6.06
C TYR A 455 -18.52 -1.09 -7.33
N ALA A 456 -17.73 -1.47 -8.33
CA ALA A 456 -18.24 -2.01 -9.59
C ALA A 456 -18.92 -3.37 -9.40
N LEU A 457 -18.26 -4.32 -8.73
CA LEU A 457 -18.77 -5.67 -8.53
C LEU A 457 -20.07 -5.68 -7.71
N GLU A 458 -20.11 -4.95 -6.60
CA GLU A 458 -21.26 -4.93 -5.70
C GLU A 458 -22.45 -4.16 -6.31
N SER A 459 -22.18 -3.11 -7.10
CA SER A 459 -23.22 -2.43 -7.87
C SER A 459 -23.82 -3.37 -8.93
N ALA A 460 -22.96 -4.08 -9.67
CA ALA A 460 -23.40 -5.06 -10.65
C ALA A 460 -24.21 -6.21 -10.01
N MET A 461 -23.81 -6.70 -8.84
CA MET A 461 -24.59 -7.69 -8.09
C MET A 461 -25.98 -7.17 -7.68
N ASN A 462 -26.08 -5.89 -7.28
CA ASN A 462 -27.38 -5.28 -6.96
C ASN A 462 -28.26 -5.17 -8.21
N GLU A 463 -27.70 -4.78 -9.35
CA GLU A 463 -28.44 -4.66 -10.60
C GLU A 463 -28.87 -6.02 -11.12
N LEU A 464 -28.00 -7.04 -11.07
CA LEU A 464 -28.35 -8.42 -11.42
C LEU A 464 -29.45 -8.98 -10.51
N ALA A 465 -29.44 -8.65 -9.21
CA ALA A 465 -30.51 -9.05 -8.28
C ALA A 465 -31.88 -8.47 -8.70
N ARG A 466 -31.89 -7.24 -9.20
CA ARG A 466 -33.12 -6.60 -9.75
C ARG A 466 -33.61 -7.31 -11.02
N GLU A 467 -32.73 -7.61 -11.95
CA GLU A 467 -33.07 -8.37 -13.17
C GLU A 467 -33.65 -9.76 -12.84
N LEU A 468 -33.16 -10.39 -11.78
CA LEU A 468 -33.63 -11.69 -11.28
C LEU A 468 -34.90 -11.58 -10.42
N ASN A 469 -35.28 -10.36 -10.00
CA ASN A 469 -36.30 -10.14 -8.97
C ASN A 469 -36.02 -10.90 -7.66
N ILE A 470 -34.73 -10.96 -7.26
CA ILE A 470 -34.24 -11.58 -6.02
C ILE A 470 -33.74 -10.48 -5.09
N ASP A 471 -33.90 -10.68 -3.78
CA ASP A 471 -33.30 -9.78 -2.78
C ASP A 471 -31.77 -9.73 -2.93
N PRO A 472 -31.14 -8.54 -2.95
CA PRO A 472 -29.68 -8.43 -3.12
C PRO A 472 -28.86 -9.17 -2.05
N VAL A 473 -29.34 -9.25 -0.81
CA VAL A 473 -28.68 -10.03 0.25
C VAL A 473 -28.80 -11.51 -0.07
N GLU A 474 -30.00 -11.97 -0.46
CA GLU A 474 -30.24 -13.36 -0.83
C GLU A 474 -29.40 -13.80 -2.03
N LEU A 475 -29.22 -12.94 -3.05
CA LEU A 475 -28.36 -13.25 -4.19
C LEU A 475 -26.90 -13.53 -3.74
N ARG A 476 -26.38 -12.75 -2.79
CA ARG A 476 -25.04 -12.95 -2.22
C ARG A 476 -24.94 -14.26 -1.46
N LEU A 477 -25.92 -14.56 -0.62
CA LEU A 477 -25.98 -15.81 0.17
C LEU A 477 -25.99 -17.05 -0.74
N ARG A 478 -26.71 -16.99 -1.87
CA ARG A 478 -26.74 -18.09 -2.86
C ARG A 478 -25.39 -18.35 -3.50
N ASN A 479 -24.55 -17.34 -3.63
CA ASN A 479 -23.26 -17.39 -4.32
C ASN A 479 -22.06 -17.32 -3.37
N GLU A 480 -22.27 -17.66 -2.09
CA GLU A 480 -21.18 -17.75 -1.11
C GLU A 480 -20.24 -18.90 -1.47
N PRO A 481 -18.93 -18.65 -1.65
CA PRO A 481 -17.95 -19.70 -1.93
C PRO A 481 -17.59 -20.48 -0.66
N ARG A 482 -17.30 -21.76 -0.81
CA ARG A 482 -16.84 -22.63 0.30
C ARG A 482 -15.35 -22.57 0.52
N VAL A 483 -14.61 -22.24 -0.53
CA VAL A 483 -13.15 -22.11 -0.56
C VAL A 483 -12.79 -20.86 -1.36
N ASP A 484 -11.60 -20.38 -1.21
CA ASP A 484 -11.03 -19.41 -2.16
C ASP A 484 -10.86 -20.08 -3.51
N GLU A 485 -11.76 -19.77 -4.46
CA GLU A 485 -11.77 -20.39 -5.79
C GLU A 485 -10.57 -19.96 -6.66
N SER A 486 -9.79 -18.96 -6.26
CA SER A 486 -8.57 -18.55 -6.96
C SER A 486 -7.38 -19.46 -6.63
N THR A 487 -7.35 -20.00 -5.42
CA THR A 487 -6.26 -20.84 -4.91
C THR A 487 -6.67 -22.28 -4.63
N GLY A 488 -7.97 -22.55 -4.50
CA GLY A 488 -8.53 -23.83 -4.06
C GLY A 488 -8.37 -24.11 -2.56
N LEU A 489 -7.85 -23.15 -1.80
CA LEU A 489 -7.60 -23.29 -0.36
C LEU A 489 -8.82 -22.88 0.47
N PRO A 490 -9.01 -23.46 1.67
CA PRO A 490 -10.03 -22.98 2.60
C PRO A 490 -9.69 -21.57 3.07
N PHE A 491 -10.72 -20.76 3.32
CA PHE A 491 -10.52 -19.45 3.96
C PHE A 491 -10.03 -19.63 5.39
N SER A 492 -9.04 -18.86 5.81
CA SER A 492 -8.55 -18.85 7.20
C SER A 492 -9.60 -18.28 8.16
N SER A 493 -10.40 -17.31 7.70
CA SER A 493 -11.51 -16.72 8.45
C SER A 493 -12.47 -16.06 7.46
N ARG A 494 -13.74 -16.49 7.45
CA ARG A 494 -14.78 -15.93 6.59
C ARG A 494 -16.13 -15.99 7.29
N HIS A 495 -16.68 -14.82 7.61
CA HIS A 495 -17.97 -14.64 8.29
C HIS A 495 -18.94 -13.76 7.47
N LEU A 496 -18.82 -13.77 6.13
CA LEU A 496 -19.60 -12.88 5.26
C LEU A 496 -21.12 -13.12 5.42
N VAL A 497 -21.55 -14.38 5.45
CA VAL A 497 -22.96 -14.76 5.63
C VAL A 497 -23.52 -14.22 6.94
N GLU A 498 -22.77 -14.38 8.04
CA GLU A 498 -23.15 -13.88 9.36
C GLU A 498 -23.20 -12.35 9.40
N CYS A 499 -22.20 -11.69 8.80
CA CYS A 499 -22.17 -10.23 8.70
C CYS A 499 -23.37 -9.69 7.89
N LEU A 500 -23.71 -10.31 6.75
CA LEU A 500 -24.84 -9.90 5.93
C LEU A 500 -26.16 -10.06 6.66
N ARG A 501 -26.40 -11.21 7.31
CA ARG A 501 -27.64 -11.46 8.07
C ARG A 501 -27.78 -10.50 9.26
N THR A 502 -26.74 -10.43 10.10
CA THR A 502 -26.75 -9.57 11.27
C THR A 502 -26.90 -8.09 10.89
N GLY A 503 -26.21 -7.67 9.83
CA GLY A 503 -26.31 -6.31 9.30
C GLY A 503 -27.71 -6.00 8.78
N ALA A 504 -28.29 -6.89 8.00
CA ALA A 504 -29.65 -6.76 7.47
C ALA A 504 -30.70 -6.68 8.57
N ASP A 505 -30.61 -7.54 9.59
CA ASP A 505 -31.53 -7.55 10.72
C ASP A 505 -31.44 -6.26 11.53
N LYS A 506 -30.23 -5.83 11.89
CA LYS A 506 -30.01 -4.59 12.66
C LYS A 506 -30.42 -3.32 11.90
N PHE A 507 -30.29 -3.33 10.58
CA PHE A 507 -30.71 -2.23 9.72
C PHE A 507 -32.23 -2.18 9.49
N GLY A 508 -32.94 -3.27 9.75
CA GLY A 508 -34.37 -3.42 9.42
C GLY A 508 -34.61 -3.64 7.93
N TRP A 509 -33.71 -4.34 7.27
CA TRP A 509 -33.72 -4.55 5.81
C TRP A 509 -35.03 -5.13 5.28
N ALA A 510 -35.65 -6.05 6.03
CA ALA A 510 -36.92 -6.69 5.66
C ALA A 510 -38.11 -5.72 5.64
N GLN A 511 -38.02 -4.58 6.34
CA GLN A 511 -39.10 -3.58 6.45
C GLN A 511 -38.99 -2.49 5.39
N ARG A 512 -37.90 -2.48 4.58
CA ARG A 512 -37.74 -1.48 3.52
C ARG A 512 -38.78 -1.66 2.41
N THR A 513 -39.11 -0.60 1.73
CA THR A 513 -39.83 -0.68 0.46
C THR A 513 -38.81 -0.76 -0.68
N PRO A 514 -38.70 -1.90 -1.39
CA PRO A 514 -37.64 -2.12 -2.37
C PRO A 514 -37.81 -1.36 -3.68
N ALA A 515 -39.00 -0.82 -3.96
CA ALA A 515 -39.28 -0.08 -5.20
C ALA A 515 -38.46 1.22 -5.27
N VAL A 516 -37.81 1.46 -6.41
CA VAL A 516 -37.03 2.67 -6.66
C VAL A 516 -37.90 3.92 -6.54
N GLY A 517 -37.40 4.93 -5.82
CA GLY A 517 -38.14 6.19 -5.61
C GLY A 517 -39.34 6.08 -4.65
N SER A 518 -39.49 4.96 -3.94
CA SER A 518 -40.60 4.76 -3.00
C SER A 518 -40.43 5.52 -1.68
N MET A 519 -39.20 5.80 -1.27
CA MET A 519 -38.92 6.52 -0.03
C MET A 519 -38.73 8.01 -0.32
N LYS A 520 -39.57 8.84 0.29
CA LYS A 520 -39.46 10.30 0.21
C LYS A 520 -39.34 10.87 1.61
N ARG A 521 -38.28 11.59 1.88
CA ARG A 521 -38.07 12.28 3.15
C ARG A 521 -37.38 13.62 2.92
N ASP A 522 -37.97 14.69 3.45
CA ASP A 522 -37.38 16.04 3.46
C ASP A 522 -36.96 16.54 2.06
N GLY A 523 -37.75 16.25 1.03
CA GLY A 523 -37.46 16.62 -0.36
C GLY A 523 -36.46 15.73 -1.09
N LEU A 524 -35.93 14.68 -0.43
CA LEU A 524 -35.09 13.64 -1.01
C LEU A 524 -35.97 12.47 -1.48
N THR A 525 -35.55 11.86 -2.58
CA THR A 525 -36.23 10.67 -3.15
C THR A 525 -35.27 9.51 -3.16
#